data_8e8864eb9f04188faff4b8e9b783f599
#
_entry.id   8e8864eb9f04188faff4b8e9b783f599
#
_cell.length_a   1.000
_cell.length_b   1.000
_cell.length_c   1.000
_cell.angle_alpha   90.00
_cell.angle_beta   90.00
_cell.angle_gamma   90.00
#
_symmetry.space_group_name_H-M   'P 1'
#
loop_
_entity.id
_entity.type
_entity.pdbx_description
1 polymer ?
#
loop_
_entity_poly.entity_id
_entity_poly.type
_entity_poly.pdbx_seq_one_letter_code
_entity_poly.pdbx_strand_id
1 'polypeptide(L)'
;HTLLISPPGCGKTTLLRDMVRQISNGNEKLPGMTVGLVDERGELAGCYQGVPQNDVGMRTDVLDGCPKAEGMQLLIRSMSPTVVAVDELGKEEDFRAVESVIHCGCTLLATAHGNSLEDIMEQPFFQKLKSMQVFERYIILGRQKRNGRIVQILDGKGKPC
;
A
#
# COMPACT_ATOMS: atom_id res chain seq x y z
N HIS A 1 1.64 8.75 4.72
CA HIS A 1 0.80 7.65 4.21
C HIS A 1 0.45 7.88 2.75
N THR A 2 0.51 6.84 1.91
CA THR A 2 0.29 6.96 0.47
C THR A 2 -0.72 5.92 -0.01
N LEU A 3 -1.66 6.34 -0.85
CA LEU A 3 -2.64 5.48 -1.51
C LEU A 3 -2.40 5.50 -3.03
N LEU A 4 -2.18 4.31 -3.60
CA LEU A 4 -2.13 4.09 -5.05
C LEU A 4 -3.53 3.75 -5.56
N ILE A 5 -4.03 4.50 -6.51
CA ILE A 5 -5.37 4.32 -7.10
C ILE A 5 -5.20 3.93 -8.56
N SER A 6 -5.82 2.84 -8.97
CA SER A 6 -5.83 2.47 -10.39
C SER A 6 -6.98 1.54 -10.76
N PRO A 7 -7.43 1.58 -12.02
CA PRO A 7 -8.24 0.51 -12.57
C PRO A 7 -7.44 -0.80 -12.67
N PRO A 8 -8.12 -1.94 -12.85
CA PRO A 8 -7.46 -3.23 -13.02
C PRO A 8 -6.50 -3.24 -14.21
N GLY A 9 -5.39 -3.97 -14.07
CA GLY A 9 -4.41 -4.17 -15.13
C GLY A 9 -3.50 -2.97 -15.45
N CYS A 10 -3.48 -1.92 -14.59
CA CYS A 10 -2.62 -0.75 -14.79
C CYS A 10 -1.28 -0.82 -14.04
N GLY A 11 -0.88 -1.98 -13.55
CA GLY A 11 0.42 -2.18 -12.91
C GLY A 11 0.51 -1.72 -11.45
N LYS A 12 -0.63 -1.55 -10.77
CA LYS A 12 -0.70 -1.14 -9.37
C LYS A 12 0.13 -2.02 -8.44
N THR A 13 -0.08 -3.33 -8.49
CA THR A 13 0.65 -4.33 -7.69
C THR A 13 2.15 -4.31 -8.01
N THR A 14 2.52 -4.13 -9.27
CA THR A 14 3.92 -4.01 -9.70
C THR A 14 4.58 -2.75 -9.13
N LEU A 15 3.87 -1.61 -9.18
CA LEU A 15 4.38 -0.36 -8.60
C LEU A 15 4.49 -0.45 -7.08
N LEU A 16 3.47 -1.01 -6.40
CA LEU A 16 3.52 -1.22 -4.96
C LEU A 16 4.73 -2.07 -4.55
N ARG A 17 4.97 -3.18 -5.24
CA ARG A 17 6.14 -4.04 -5.01
C ARG A 17 7.45 -3.30 -5.17
N ASP A 18 7.59 -2.53 -6.25
CA ASP A 18 8.82 -1.77 -6.50
C ASP A 18 9.04 -0.67 -5.46
N MET A 19 7.99 0.02 -5.02
CA MET A 19 8.06 0.99 -3.91
C MET A 19 8.49 0.30 -2.61
N VAL A 20 7.90 -0.84 -2.27
CA VAL A 20 8.29 -1.65 -1.11
C VAL A 20 9.78 -2.01 -1.17
N ARG A 21 10.24 -2.53 -2.31
CA ARG A 21 11.64 -2.89 -2.53
C ARG A 21 12.57 -1.70 -2.33
N GLN A 22 12.24 -0.55 -2.92
CA GLN A 22 13.06 0.65 -2.83
C GLN A 22 13.09 1.22 -1.41
N ILE A 23 11.95 1.27 -0.71
CA ILE A 23 11.86 1.70 0.68
C ILE A 23 12.67 0.77 1.59
N SER A 24 12.54 -0.54 1.38
CA SER A 24 13.23 -1.56 2.16
C SER A 24 14.75 -1.49 1.98
N ASN A 25 15.22 -1.38 0.75
CA ASN A 25 16.65 -1.33 0.44
C ASN A 25 17.29 0.02 0.78
N GLY A 26 16.54 1.10 0.61
CA GLY A 26 17.08 2.46 0.65
C GLY A 26 17.96 2.78 -0.56
N ASN A 27 18.63 3.91 -0.50
CA ASN A 27 19.59 4.36 -1.50
C ASN A 27 20.66 5.28 -0.84
N GLU A 28 21.57 5.86 -1.63
CA GLU A 28 22.64 6.72 -1.13
C GLU A 28 22.16 7.94 -0.31
N LYS A 29 20.91 8.39 -0.53
CA LYS A 29 20.34 9.58 0.15
C LYS A 29 19.42 9.24 1.30
N LEU A 30 18.77 8.05 1.25
CA LEU A 30 17.78 7.62 2.21
C LEU A 30 18.10 6.21 2.72
N PRO A 31 18.28 6.03 4.02
CA PRO A 31 18.50 4.69 4.58
C PRO A 31 17.28 3.80 4.33
N GLY A 32 17.52 2.50 4.16
CA GLY A 32 16.44 1.52 4.06
C GLY A 32 15.65 1.42 5.36
N MET A 33 14.33 1.21 5.21
CA MET A 33 13.37 1.10 6.31
C MET A 33 12.87 -0.34 6.45
N THR A 34 12.43 -0.73 7.64
CA THR A 34 11.73 -1.99 7.87
C THR A 34 10.32 -1.90 7.30
N VAL A 35 9.96 -2.84 6.44
CA VAL A 35 8.65 -2.91 5.80
C VAL A 35 7.94 -4.19 6.21
N GLY A 36 6.72 -4.08 6.70
CA GLY A 36 5.81 -5.19 6.85
C GLY A 36 4.87 -5.25 5.65
N LEU A 37 4.91 -6.34 4.90
CA LEU A 37 4.10 -6.55 3.70
C LEU A 37 3.05 -7.61 3.96
N VAL A 38 1.77 -7.27 3.80
CA VAL A 38 0.67 -8.25 3.79
C VAL A 38 0.34 -8.59 2.35
N ASP A 39 0.58 -9.84 1.97
CA ASP A 39 0.31 -10.37 0.64
C ASP A 39 -0.81 -11.41 0.69
N GLU A 40 -2.07 -10.94 0.76
CA GLU A 40 -3.25 -11.79 0.93
C GLU A 40 -3.43 -12.78 -0.23
N ARG A 41 -3.02 -12.40 -1.45
CA ARG A 41 -3.24 -13.19 -2.68
C ARG A 41 -1.96 -13.80 -3.27
N GLY A 42 -0.82 -13.60 -2.66
CA GLY A 42 0.47 -14.04 -3.21
C GLY A 42 0.90 -13.30 -4.48
N GLU A 43 0.35 -12.09 -4.73
CA GLU A 43 0.63 -11.33 -5.95
C GLU A 43 1.82 -10.38 -5.81
N LEU A 44 2.16 -10.00 -4.59
CA LEU A 44 3.24 -9.05 -4.30
C LEU A 44 4.58 -9.78 -4.18
N ALA A 45 4.74 -10.59 -3.15
CA ALA A 45 5.97 -11.34 -2.90
C ALA A 45 6.02 -12.66 -3.70
N GLY A 46 4.86 -13.24 -4.01
CA GLY A 46 4.77 -14.49 -4.76
C GLY A 46 5.47 -15.63 -4.02
N CYS A 47 5.21 -15.79 -2.73
CA CYS A 47 5.95 -16.75 -1.89
C CYS A 47 5.76 -18.20 -2.38
N TYR A 48 6.86 -18.94 -2.40
CA TYR A 48 6.88 -20.38 -2.56
C TYR A 48 7.52 -21.02 -1.33
N GLN A 49 6.80 -21.87 -0.63
CA GLN A 49 7.23 -22.48 0.63
C GLN A 49 7.74 -21.43 1.67
N GLY A 50 7.06 -20.30 1.77
CA GLY A 50 7.42 -19.21 2.68
C GLY A 50 8.57 -18.31 2.21
N VAL A 51 9.11 -18.54 1.02
CA VAL A 51 10.21 -17.73 0.47
C VAL A 51 9.69 -16.82 -0.66
N PRO A 52 9.84 -15.49 -0.54
CA PRO A 52 9.49 -14.55 -1.61
C PRO A 52 10.24 -14.88 -2.90
N GLN A 53 9.51 -14.98 -4.02
CA GLN A 53 10.08 -15.20 -5.35
C GLN A 53 10.27 -13.88 -6.10
N ASN A 54 9.55 -12.84 -5.69
CA ASN A 54 9.76 -11.49 -6.19
C ASN A 54 10.67 -10.72 -5.22
N ASP A 55 11.49 -9.82 -5.76
CA ASP A 55 12.31 -8.94 -4.94
C ASP A 55 11.43 -7.87 -4.28
N VAL A 56 11.28 -7.97 -2.97
CA VAL A 56 10.55 -7.02 -2.11
C VAL A 56 11.49 -6.23 -1.19
N GLY A 57 12.80 -6.42 -1.35
CA GLY A 57 13.84 -5.75 -0.57
C GLY A 57 14.23 -6.51 0.70
N MET A 58 15.46 -6.23 1.17
CA MET A 58 16.13 -7.03 2.21
C MET A 58 15.58 -6.79 3.63
N ARG A 59 14.83 -5.70 3.87
CA ARG A 59 14.24 -5.36 5.18
C ARG A 59 12.72 -5.49 5.16
N THR A 60 12.18 -6.41 4.35
CA THR A 60 10.74 -6.64 4.21
C THR A 60 10.38 -7.99 4.83
N ASP A 61 9.52 -7.94 5.83
CA ASP A 61 8.86 -9.12 6.39
C ASP A 61 7.53 -9.32 5.67
N VAL A 62 7.28 -10.56 5.19
CA VAL A 62 6.10 -10.89 4.38
C VAL A 62 5.16 -11.80 5.16
N LEU A 63 3.90 -11.39 5.28
CA LEU A 63 2.80 -12.27 5.68
C LEU A 63 2.05 -12.71 4.43
N ASP A 64 2.34 -13.94 3.99
CA ASP A 64 1.78 -14.56 2.79
C ASP A 64 0.48 -15.28 3.10
N GLY A 65 -0.55 -15.09 2.26
CA GLY A 65 -1.85 -15.74 2.40
C GLY A 65 -2.67 -15.32 3.63
N CYS A 66 -2.29 -14.24 4.30
CA CYS A 66 -2.97 -13.75 5.48
C CYS A 66 -4.01 -12.69 5.09
N PRO A 67 -5.25 -12.74 5.64
CA PRO A 67 -6.22 -11.66 5.47
C PRO A 67 -5.62 -10.31 5.88
N LYS A 68 -5.81 -9.27 5.05
CA LYS A 68 -5.05 -8.02 5.23
C LYS A 68 -5.30 -7.32 6.57
N ALA A 69 -6.54 -7.31 7.06
CA ALA A 69 -6.87 -6.70 8.34
C ALA A 69 -6.15 -7.39 9.51
N GLU A 70 -6.13 -8.72 9.51
CA GLU A 70 -5.41 -9.52 10.50
C GLU A 70 -3.89 -9.37 10.34
N GLY A 71 -3.40 -9.45 9.11
CA GLY A 71 -1.98 -9.32 8.78
C GLY A 71 -1.39 -7.98 9.22
N MET A 72 -2.08 -6.87 8.99
CA MET A 72 -1.65 -5.55 9.47
C MET A 72 -1.49 -5.53 11.00
N GLN A 73 -2.44 -6.10 11.75
CA GLN A 73 -2.36 -6.17 13.20
C GLN A 73 -1.22 -7.06 13.70
N LEU A 74 -1.00 -8.21 13.04
CA LEU A 74 0.10 -9.12 13.37
C LEU A 74 1.46 -8.45 13.14
N LEU A 75 1.64 -7.77 12.01
CA LEU A 75 2.88 -7.05 11.70
C LEU A 75 3.22 -6.00 12.74
N ILE A 76 2.25 -5.19 13.14
CA ILE A 76 2.48 -4.12 14.13
C ILE A 76 2.94 -4.72 15.48
N ARG A 77 2.30 -5.81 15.91
CA ARG A 77 2.57 -6.43 17.22
C ARG A 77 3.88 -7.19 17.27
N SER A 78 4.25 -7.84 16.16
CA SER A 78 5.36 -8.80 16.15
C SER A 78 6.65 -8.25 15.55
N MET A 79 6.54 -7.35 14.56
CA MET A 79 7.67 -6.92 13.73
C MET A 79 8.03 -5.44 13.94
N SER A 80 7.10 -4.64 14.48
CA SER A 80 7.28 -3.19 14.68
C SER A 80 7.83 -2.49 13.42
N PRO A 81 7.22 -2.68 12.24
CA PRO A 81 7.74 -2.12 11.00
C PRO A 81 7.62 -0.59 10.97
N THR A 82 8.52 0.07 10.25
CA THR A 82 8.39 1.51 9.97
C THR A 82 7.29 1.78 8.96
N VAL A 83 7.16 0.89 7.97
CA VAL A 83 6.17 0.97 6.89
C VAL A 83 5.35 -0.31 6.84
N VAL A 84 4.03 -0.19 6.75
CA VAL A 84 3.11 -1.29 6.46
C VAL A 84 2.61 -1.14 5.03
N ALA A 85 2.78 -2.18 4.22
CA ALA A 85 2.32 -2.20 2.83
C ALA A 85 1.23 -3.26 2.64
N VAL A 86 0.13 -2.87 1.96
CA VAL A 86 -1.01 -3.77 1.68
C VAL A 86 -1.61 -3.49 0.31
N ASP A 87 -2.11 -4.53 -0.35
CA ASP A 87 -2.84 -4.37 -1.61
C ASP A 87 -4.35 -4.36 -1.39
N GLU A 88 -5.07 -3.59 -2.21
CA GLU A 88 -6.54 -3.58 -2.32
C GLU A 88 -7.32 -3.31 -1.01
N LEU A 89 -7.10 -2.15 -0.40
CA LEU A 89 -8.00 -1.65 0.65
C LEU A 89 -9.39 -1.35 0.11
N GLY A 90 -10.42 -1.57 0.94
CA GLY A 90 -11.79 -1.21 0.56
C GLY A 90 -12.88 -1.87 1.39
N LYS A 91 -12.55 -2.82 2.25
CA LYS A 91 -13.51 -3.48 3.13
C LYS A 91 -13.63 -2.75 4.47
N GLU A 92 -14.80 -2.76 5.08
CA GLU A 92 -15.01 -2.14 6.39
C GLU A 92 -14.11 -2.75 7.48
N GLU A 93 -13.76 -4.02 7.36
CA GLU A 93 -12.83 -4.72 8.26
C GLU A 93 -11.42 -4.10 8.23
N ASP A 94 -11.00 -3.60 7.07
CA ASP A 94 -9.69 -2.96 6.89
C ASP A 94 -9.57 -1.67 7.69
N PHE A 95 -10.69 -1.00 7.96
CA PHE A 95 -10.70 0.31 8.61
C PHE A 95 -10.02 0.30 9.97
N ARG A 96 -10.41 -0.65 10.85
CA ARG A 96 -9.83 -0.77 12.20
C ARG A 96 -8.34 -1.11 12.15
N ALA A 97 -7.93 -1.91 11.18
CA ALA A 97 -6.54 -2.26 10.99
C ALA A 97 -5.71 -1.05 10.53
N VAL A 98 -6.24 -0.24 9.61
CA VAL A 98 -5.63 1.03 9.20
C VAL A 98 -5.49 1.99 10.37
N GLU A 99 -6.54 2.16 11.20
CA GLU A 99 -6.46 2.96 12.43
C GLU A 99 -5.33 2.47 13.35
N SER A 100 -5.21 1.16 13.53
CA SER A 100 -4.15 0.58 14.36
C SER A 100 -2.75 0.87 13.81
N VAL A 101 -2.55 0.76 12.47
CA VAL A 101 -1.28 1.10 11.81
C VAL A 101 -0.89 2.55 12.10
N ILE A 102 -1.83 3.48 11.96
CA ILE A 102 -1.62 4.91 12.17
C ILE A 102 -1.29 5.21 13.63
N HIS A 103 -2.08 4.67 14.57
CA HIS A 103 -1.88 4.88 16.00
C HIS A 103 -0.56 4.32 16.51
N CYS A 104 -0.02 3.28 15.88
CA CYS A 104 1.30 2.73 16.19
C CYS A 104 2.46 3.54 15.57
N GLY A 105 2.17 4.60 14.83
CA GLY A 105 3.19 5.46 14.20
C GLY A 105 3.81 4.86 12.95
N CYS A 106 3.27 3.75 12.42
CA CYS A 106 3.73 3.16 11.17
C CYS A 106 3.22 3.97 9.97
N THR A 107 4.03 4.09 8.93
CA THR A 107 3.59 4.65 7.65
C THR A 107 2.81 3.61 6.86
N LEU A 108 1.65 3.98 6.33
CA LEU A 108 0.83 3.11 5.49
C LEU A 108 1.12 3.38 4.00
N LEU A 109 1.41 2.31 3.26
CA LEU A 109 1.48 2.27 1.81
C LEU A 109 0.44 1.28 1.31
N ALA A 110 -0.59 1.77 0.63
CA ALA A 110 -1.72 0.94 0.26
C ALA A 110 -2.19 1.17 -1.17
N THR A 111 -3.01 0.27 -1.68
CA THR A 111 -3.64 0.43 -2.97
C THR A 111 -5.16 0.34 -2.89
N ALA A 112 -5.84 0.91 -3.88
CA ALA A 112 -7.28 0.83 -4.07
C ALA A 112 -7.65 0.70 -5.54
N HIS A 113 -8.78 0.06 -5.82
CA HIS A 113 -9.38 0.06 -7.15
C HIS A 113 -10.20 1.32 -7.39
N GLY A 114 -9.93 2.00 -8.49
CA GLY A 114 -10.66 3.18 -8.92
C GLY A 114 -9.99 3.86 -10.11
N ASN A 115 -10.69 4.75 -10.78
CA ASN A 115 -10.17 5.49 -11.93
C ASN A 115 -9.62 6.87 -11.54
N SER A 116 -10.11 7.42 -10.42
CA SER A 116 -9.72 8.72 -9.90
C SER A 116 -9.92 8.77 -8.38
N LEU A 117 -9.51 9.88 -7.76
CA LEU A 117 -9.79 10.12 -6.35
C LEU A 117 -11.30 10.26 -6.09
N GLU A 118 -12.03 10.94 -6.99
CA GLU A 118 -13.47 11.15 -6.91
C GLU A 118 -14.21 9.80 -6.93
N ASP A 119 -13.80 8.90 -7.84
CA ASP A 119 -14.37 7.55 -7.98
C ASP A 119 -14.30 6.76 -6.66
N ILE A 120 -13.15 6.71 -6.02
CA ILE A 120 -13.03 5.99 -4.74
C ILE A 120 -13.76 6.70 -3.59
N MET A 121 -13.94 8.02 -3.67
CA MET A 121 -14.67 8.78 -2.65
C MET A 121 -16.19 8.53 -2.69
N GLU A 122 -16.73 7.84 -3.67
CA GLU A 122 -18.11 7.33 -3.63
C GLU A 122 -18.30 6.22 -2.59
N GLN A 123 -17.22 5.55 -2.19
CA GLN A 123 -17.24 4.49 -1.19
C GLN A 123 -17.13 5.07 0.23
N PRO A 124 -18.05 4.73 1.16
CA PRO A 124 -18.04 5.22 2.54
C PRO A 124 -16.72 4.97 3.28
N PHE A 125 -16.07 3.85 3.00
CA PHE A 125 -14.77 3.49 3.55
C PHE A 125 -13.69 4.58 3.28
N PHE A 126 -13.54 5.01 2.03
CA PHE A 126 -12.55 6.04 1.68
C PHE A 126 -12.96 7.45 2.12
N GLN A 127 -14.26 7.76 2.14
CA GLN A 127 -14.76 9.02 2.73
C GLN A 127 -14.33 9.15 4.19
N LYS A 128 -14.46 8.07 4.96
CA LYS A 128 -14.08 8.00 6.36
C LYS A 128 -12.58 8.21 6.56
N LEU A 129 -11.74 7.52 5.77
CA LEU A 129 -10.29 7.71 5.79
C LEU A 129 -9.88 9.13 5.39
N LYS A 130 -10.57 9.74 4.43
CA LYS A 130 -10.32 11.12 4.01
C LYS A 130 -10.71 12.12 5.10
N SER A 131 -11.85 11.93 5.78
CA SER A 131 -12.27 12.80 6.90
C SER A 131 -11.26 12.80 8.05
N MET A 132 -10.57 11.69 8.26
CA MET A 132 -9.48 11.55 9.23
C MET A 132 -8.12 12.05 8.70
N GLN A 133 -8.05 12.48 7.44
CA GLN A 133 -6.83 12.91 6.77
C GLN A 133 -5.71 11.85 6.80
N VAL A 134 -6.07 10.58 6.66
CA VAL A 134 -5.14 9.45 6.76
C VAL A 134 -4.05 9.55 5.70
N PHE A 135 -4.41 9.77 4.44
CA PHE A 135 -3.45 9.80 3.35
C PHE A 135 -2.96 11.21 3.07
N GLU A 136 -1.65 11.38 3.08
CA GLU A 136 -0.94 12.61 2.72
C GLU A 136 -0.74 12.71 1.21
N ARG A 137 -0.81 11.57 0.51
CA ARG A 137 -0.55 11.48 -0.91
C ARG A 137 -1.42 10.43 -1.59
N TYR A 138 -1.94 10.81 -2.75
CA TYR A 138 -2.65 9.91 -3.65
C TYR A 138 -1.88 9.85 -4.98
N ILE A 139 -1.59 8.64 -5.46
CA ILE A 139 -0.94 8.40 -6.76
C ILE A 139 -1.93 7.67 -7.66
N ILE A 140 -2.32 8.30 -8.76
CA ILE A 140 -3.31 7.77 -9.67
C ILE A 140 -2.61 7.20 -10.90
N LEU A 141 -2.87 5.92 -11.18
CA LEU A 141 -2.40 5.24 -12.39
C LEU A 141 -3.53 5.14 -13.40
N GLY A 142 -3.19 5.33 -14.66
CA GLY A 142 -4.12 5.20 -15.78
C GLY A 142 -3.60 4.28 -16.88
N ARG A 143 -4.50 3.90 -17.80
CA ARG A 143 -4.14 3.13 -18.99
C ARG A 143 -3.46 4.05 -20.00
N GLN A 144 -2.21 3.82 -20.31
CA GLN A 144 -1.56 4.29 -21.53
C GLN A 144 -0.94 3.10 -22.28
N LYS A 145 -0.76 3.24 -23.58
CA LYS A 145 -0.56 2.21 -24.62
C LYS A 145 0.36 1.01 -24.33
N ARG A 146 1.10 0.92 -23.23
CA ARG A 146 1.98 -0.23 -22.89
C ARG A 146 2.39 -0.38 -21.42
N ASN A 147 1.72 -0.07 -20.42
CA ASN A 147 1.94 -0.27 -18.98
C ASN A 147 1.32 0.89 -18.19
N GLY A 148 0.85 0.63 -16.99
CA GLY A 148 0.28 1.67 -16.13
C GLY A 148 1.27 2.82 -15.94
N ARG A 149 0.81 4.04 -16.18
CA ARG A 149 1.60 5.25 -15.97
C ARG A 149 0.96 6.06 -14.86
N ILE A 150 1.79 6.69 -14.05
CA ILE A 150 1.33 7.73 -13.12
C ILE A 150 0.72 8.85 -13.96
N VAL A 151 -0.58 9.08 -13.77
CA VAL A 151 -1.34 10.13 -14.46
C VAL A 151 -1.35 11.39 -13.61
N GLN A 152 -1.45 11.21 -12.29
CA GLN A 152 -1.59 12.32 -11.37
C GLN A 152 -1.04 11.96 -9.99
N ILE A 153 -0.47 12.94 -9.31
CA ILE A 153 -0.09 12.87 -7.89
C ILE A 153 -0.80 14.01 -7.18
N LEU A 154 -1.54 13.68 -6.12
CA LEU A 154 -2.30 14.64 -5.34
C LEU A 154 -1.82 14.64 -3.89
N ASP A 155 -1.94 15.78 -3.23
CA ASP A 155 -1.77 15.90 -1.78
C ASP A 155 -2.95 15.30 -0.99
N GLY A 156 -2.87 15.28 0.34
CA GLY A 156 -3.95 14.75 1.20
C GLY A 156 -5.28 15.50 1.09
N LYS A 157 -5.27 16.72 0.52
CA LYS A 157 -6.49 17.51 0.25
C LYS A 157 -7.07 17.24 -1.14
N GLY A 158 -6.36 16.46 -1.96
CA GLY A 158 -6.75 16.16 -3.34
C GLY A 158 -6.30 17.22 -4.36
N LYS A 159 -5.33 18.07 -4.01
CA LYS A 159 -4.77 19.06 -4.94
C LYS A 159 -3.52 18.48 -5.63
N PRO A 160 -3.29 18.80 -6.91
CA PRO A 160 -2.07 18.40 -7.61
C PRO A 160 -0.81 18.87 -6.87
N CYS A 161 0.19 17.95 -6.78
CA CYS A 161 1.53 18.25 -6.26
C CYS A 161 2.43 18.77 -7.37
#